data_46a01b9ae888e0d7148d301ac8c371e8
#
_entry.id   46a01b9ae888e0d7148d301ac8c371e8
#
_cell.length_a   1.000
_cell.length_b   1.000
_cell.length_c   1.000
_cell.angle_alpha   90.00
_cell.angle_beta   90.00
_cell.angle_gamma   90.00
#
_symmetry.space_group_name_H-M   'P 1'
#
loop_
_entity.id
_entity.type
_entity.pdbx_description
1 polymer ?
#
loop_
_entity_poly.entity_id
_entity_poly.type
_entity_poly.pdbx_seq_one_letter_code
_entity_poly.pdbx_strand_id
1 'polypeptide(L)'
;MKKQSTISIGVFVVALGCSVAGMAQGPVSVPAPEGWKQCPRCQNNKDRVEAKVKYKVEGHAFDPRDLSGVWGFSGIAAAFRNPPPLTEWGKQQHAATIGDKNAAGQFLHSKDTYKGTGAPINCDPPGWPRLHTDNYGFEFVMLPGRVVQFFEITHTWRTVWTDGRKLPENPPEPRWLGWSVGRWEGDTFVVESNGFDERPWLGDSQPDGGWTHSDEMKVVERWRRLDYGTLETQITVIDPKTYTQPWVTPAARTSLVPGAELGEYFCVPSDFSDFNNKVFRPVAGPPSQK
;
A
#
# COMPACT_ATOMS: atom_id res chain seq x y z
N MET A 1 -42.14 75.17 -34.31
CA MET A 1 -41.35 74.15 -34.97
C MET A 1 -40.54 73.43 -33.90
N LYS A 2 -41.02 72.22 -33.48
CA LYS A 2 -40.35 71.44 -32.45
C LYS A 2 -39.67 70.23 -33.20
N LYS A 3 -38.33 70.17 -33.09
CA LYS A 3 -37.57 68.99 -33.56
C LYS A 3 -37.66 67.88 -32.52
N GLN A 4 -38.20 66.77 -32.95
CA GLN A 4 -38.13 65.52 -32.18
C GLN A 4 -36.81 64.85 -32.50
N SER A 5 -36.00 64.58 -31.45
CA SER A 5 -34.80 63.72 -31.52
C SER A 5 -35.19 62.30 -31.13
N THR A 6 -35.04 61.40 -32.06
CA THR A 6 -35.20 59.94 -31.88
C THR A 6 -33.90 59.40 -31.33
N ILE A 7 -33.93 58.84 -30.10
CA ILE A 7 -32.83 58.13 -29.51
C ILE A 7 -32.99 56.63 -29.86
N SER A 8 -32.05 56.10 -30.66
CA SER A 8 -31.97 54.69 -30.95
C SER A 8 -31.22 53.99 -29.80
N ILE A 9 -31.90 53.15 -29.07
CA ILE A 9 -31.30 52.27 -28.05
C ILE A 9 -30.78 51.03 -28.76
N GLY A 10 -29.46 50.94 -28.92
CA GLY A 10 -28.79 49.75 -29.38
C GLY A 10 -28.77 48.66 -28.25
N VAL A 11 -29.46 47.59 -28.49
CA VAL A 11 -29.42 46.39 -27.64
C VAL A 11 -28.14 45.66 -27.94
N PHE A 12 -27.16 45.72 -27.04
CA PHE A 12 -25.99 44.86 -27.06
C PHE A 12 -26.39 43.50 -26.47
N VAL A 13 -26.51 42.48 -27.33
CA VAL A 13 -26.63 41.09 -26.91
C VAL A 13 -25.22 40.59 -26.58
N VAL A 14 -24.88 40.53 -25.32
CA VAL A 14 -23.67 39.84 -24.85
C VAL A 14 -23.97 38.35 -24.85
N ALA A 15 -23.45 37.63 -25.87
CA ALA A 15 -23.46 36.18 -25.90
C ALA A 15 -22.46 35.71 -24.80
N LEU A 16 -22.97 35.28 -23.64
CA LEU A 16 -22.22 34.47 -22.69
C LEU A 16 -21.96 33.11 -23.32
N GLY A 17 -20.73 32.94 -23.84
CA GLY A 17 -20.21 31.63 -24.20
C GLY A 17 -20.04 30.78 -22.94
N CYS A 18 -21.00 29.92 -22.63
CA CYS A 18 -20.80 28.81 -21.70
C CYS A 18 -19.76 27.87 -22.31
N SER A 19 -18.51 28.01 -21.87
CA SER A 19 -17.51 26.98 -22.02
C SER A 19 -17.95 25.78 -21.18
N VAL A 20 -18.55 24.80 -21.84
CA VAL A 20 -18.78 23.49 -21.24
C VAL A 20 -17.39 22.89 -21.00
N ALA A 21 -16.87 23.06 -19.77
CA ALA A 21 -15.72 22.30 -19.34
C ALA A 21 -16.09 20.83 -19.51
N GLY A 22 -15.42 20.14 -20.45
CA GLY A 22 -15.61 18.73 -20.66
C GLY A 22 -15.36 18.01 -19.33
N MET A 23 -16.43 17.57 -18.70
CA MET A 23 -16.33 16.61 -17.60
C MET A 23 -15.63 15.39 -18.21
N ALA A 24 -14.44 15.10 -17.73
CA ALA A 24 -13.77 13.86 -18.02
C ALA A 24 -14.77 12.75 -17.67
N GLN A 25 -15.27 12.07 -18.70
CA GLN A 25 -16.14 10.93 -18.51
C GLN A 25 -15.31 9.92 -17.71
N GLY A 26 -15.77 9.60 -16.52
CA GLY A 26 -15.18 8.52 -15.75
C GLY A 26 -15.14 7.23 -16.60
N PRO A 27 -14.32 6.26 -16.23
CA PRO A 27 -14.17 5.04 -17.00
C PRO A 27 -15.55 4.47 -17.29
N VAL A 28 -15.83 4.23 -18.60
CA VAL A 28 -17.08 3.63 -19.04
C VAL A 28 -17.19 2.28 -18.35
N SER A 29 -18.13 2.14 -17.43
CA SER A 29 -18.38 0.85 -16.80
C SER A 29 -18.92 -0.10 -17.87
N VAL A 30 -18.10 -1.06 -18.26
CA VAL A 30 -18.56 -2.15 -19.12
C VAL A 30 -19.60 -2.94 -18.31
N PRO A 31 -20.82 -3.17 -18.85
CA PRO A 31 -21.81 -3.99 -18.17
C PRO A 31 -21.23 -5.37 -17.88
N ALA A 32 -21.44 -5.86 -16.66
CA ALA A 32 -21.01 -7.20 -16.31
C ALA A 32 -21.67 -8.24 -17.21
N PRO A 33 -20.97 -9.31 -17.61
CA PRO A 33 -21.54 -10.39 -18.40
C PRO A 33 -22.78 -10.99 -17.73
N GLU A 34 -23.72 -11.49 -18.54
CA GLU A 34 -24.91 -12.16 -18.02
C GLU A 34 -24.51 -13.34 -17.11
N GLY A 35 -25.11 -13.41 -15.95
CA GLY A 35 -24.78 -14.42 -14.93
C GLY A 35 -23.61 -14.09 -14.02
N TRP A 36 -22.90 -12.97 -14.26
CA TRP A 36 -21.85 -12.51 -13.35
C TRP A 36 -22.47 -12.06 -12.02
N LYS A 37 -21.99 -12.63 -10.95
CA LYS A 37 -22.36 -12.20 -9.59
C LYS A 37 -21.21 -11.41 -9.02
N GLN A 38 -21.54 -10.24 -8.48
CA GLN A 38 -20.57 -9.46 -7.75
C GLN A 38 -19.98 -10.31 -6.61
N CYS A 39 -18.66 -10.32 -6.48
CA CYS A 39 -18.00 -11.04 -5.40
C CYS A 39 -18.47 -10.47 -4.05
N PRO A 40 -19.21 -11.22 -3.22
CA PRO A 40 -19.72 -10.71 -1.96
C PRO A 40 -18.62 -10.30 -0.98
N ARG A 41 -17.41 -10.84 -1.18
CA ARG A 41 -16.25 -10.62 -0.32
C ARG A 41 -15.33 -9.50 -0.80
N CYS A 42 -15.41 -9.14 -2.09
CA CYS A 42 -14.66 -8.02 -2.65
C CYS A 42 -15.21 -6.66 -2.23
N GLN A 43 -16.18 -6.65 -1.36
CA GLN A 43 -16.93 -5.47 -1.06
C GLN A 43 -16.64 -4.94 0.31
N ASN A 44 -16.31 -3.83 0.30
CA ASN A 44 -16.53 -2.61 1.06
C ASN A 44 -17.03 -2.78 2.53
N ASN A 45 -17.04 -1.69 3.22
CA ASN A 45 -17.41 -1.53 4.63
C ASN A 45 -18.75 -2.16 5.06
N LYS A 46 -19.70 -2.39 4.13
CA LYS A 46 -21.02 -2.95 4.48
C LYS A 46 -20.89 -4.39 4.97
N ASP A 47 -20.17 -5.23 4.22
CA ASP A 47 -19.99 -6.64 4.60
C ASP A 47 -19.19 -6.79 5.89
N ARG A 48 -18.25 -5.87 6.13
CA ARG A 48 -17.50 -5.81 7.40
C ARG A 48 -18.40 -5.45 8.58
N VAL A 49 -19.34 -4.52 8.38
CA VAL A 49 -20.31 -4.14 9.41
C VAL A 49 -21.28 -5.30 9.69
N GLU A 50 -21.80 -5.93 8.65
CA GLU A 50 -22.69 -7.10 8.78
C GLU A 50 -21.97 -8.27 9.46
N ALA A 51 -20.70 -8.54 9.10
CA ALA A 51 -19.89 -9.57 9.75
C ALA A 51 -19.69 -9.27 11.25
N LYS A 52 -19.40 -8.03 11.62
CA LYS A 52 -19.26 -7.63 13.03
C LYS A 52 -20.51 -7.92 13.85
N VAL A 53 -21.67 -7.62 13.29
CA VAL A 53 -22.97 -7.90 13.96
C VAL A 53 -23.23 -9.40 14.03
N LYS A 54 -23.08 -10.12 12.93
CA LYS A 54 -23.30 -11.57 12.84
C LYS A 54 -22.43 -12.36 13.80
N TYR A 55 -21.16 -12.01 13.91
CA TYR A 55 -20.20 -12.68 14.78
C TYR A 55 -20.04 -12.05 16.15
N LYS A 56 -20.89 -11.08 16.49
CA LYS A 56 -20.90 -10.43 17.83
C LYS A 56 -19.51 -9.95 18.25
N VAL A 57 -18.86 -9.17 17.40
CA VAL A 57 -17.48 -8.69 17.64
C VAL A 57 -17.41 -7.82 18.90
N GLU A 58 -18.42 -6.96 19.11
CA GLU A 58 -18.48 -6.09 20.28
C GLU A 58 -18.80 -6.90 21.54
N GLY A 59 -18.01 -6.69 22.59
CA GLY A 59 -18.19 -7.37 23.88
C GLY A 59 -17.85 -8.87 23.86
N HIS A 60 -17.28 -9.39 22.77
CA HIS A 60 -16.81 -10.77 22.71
C HIS A 60 -15.58 -10.95 23.60
N ALA A 61 -15.56 -12.03 24.39
CA ALA A 61 -14.38 -12.39 25.17
C ALA A 61 -13.21 -12.77 24.22
N PHE A 62 -12.01 -12.42 24.59
CA PHE A 62 -10.80 -12.68 23.80
C PHE A 62 -9.59 -12.96 24.67
N ASP A 63 -8.60 -13.62 24.10
CA ASP A 63 -7.26 -13.72 24.65
C ASP A 63 -6.39 -12.63 24.00
N PRO A 64 -5.80 -11.71 24.76
CA PRO A 64 -4.92 -10.66 24.19
C PRO A 64 -3.66 -11.22 23.52
N ARG A 65 -3.30 -12.47 23.81
CA ARG A 65 -2.17 -13.16 23.18
C ARG A 65 -2.54 -14.03 21.99
N ASP A 66 -3.80 -14.09 21.62
CA ASP A 66 -4.26 -14.74 20.39
C ASP A 66 -4.51 -13.69 19.31
N LEU A 67 -3.62 -13.62 18.31
CA LEU A 67 -3.76 -12.73 17.17
C LEU A 67 -4.46 -13.39 15.98
N SER A 68 -4.90 -14.65 16.11
CA SER A 68 -5.49 -15.43 15.01
C SER A 68 -6.67 -14.73 14.37
N GLY A 69 -6.78 -14.89 13.05
CA GLY A 69 -7.90 -14.42 12.25
C GLY A 69 -7.49 -13.52 11.10
N VAL A 70 -8.47 -13.19 10.27
CA VAL A 70 -8.33 -12.28 9.14
C VAL A 70 -8.57 -10.85 9.60
N TRP A 71 -7.58 -10.01 9.38
CA TRP A 71 -7.58 -8.60 9.73
C TRP A 71 -7.67 -7.74 8.47
N GLY A 72 -8.43 -6.68 8.54
CA GLY A 72 -8.57 -5.74 7.44
C GLY A 72 -7.36 -4.82 7.30
N PHE A 73 -7.46 -3.87 6.39
CA PHE A 73 -6.45 -2.85 6.18
C PHE A 73 -6.26 -1.95 7.42
N SER A 74 -5.02 -1.65 7.74
CA SER A 74 -4.65 -0.91 8.96
C SER A 74 -4.50 0.61 8.78
N GLY A 75 -4.49 1.12 7.56
CA GLY A 75 -4.22 2.54 7.30
C GLY A 75 -2.78 3.00 7.57
N ILE A 76 -1.87 2.09 7.89
CA ILE A 76 -0.47 2.41 8.23
C ILE A 76 0.31 3.00 7.04
N ALA A 77 -0.21 2.90 5.82
CA ALA A 77 0.41 3.50 4.63
C ALA A 77 0.75 4.98 4.79
N ALA A 78 -0.07 5.74 5.51
CA ALA A 78 0.19 7.15 5.77
C ALA A 78 1.45 7.37 6.64
N ALA A 79 1.87 6.37 7.41
CA ALA A 79 3.01 6.46 8.31
C ALA A 79 4.35 6.51 7.58
N PHE A 80 4.41 5.96 6.34
CA PHE A 80 5.62 5.94 5.52
C PHE A 80 5.67 7.07 4.47
N ARG A 81 4.97 8.18 4.70
CA ARG A 81 5.02 9.37 3.83
C ARG A 81 6.07 10.38 4.24
N ASN A 82 6.41 10.44 5.54
CA ASN A 82 7.31 11.42 6.10
C ASN A 82 8.50 10.73 6.77
N PRO A 83 9.56 10.41 6.01
CA PRO A 83 10.73 9.75 6.56
C PRO A 83 11.52 10.68 7.49
N PRO A 84 12.34 10.12 8.38
CA PRO A 84 13.41 10.84 9.03
C PRO A 84 14.39 11.42 7.99
N PRO A 85 15.23 12.41 8.38
CA PRO A 85 16.24 12.92 7.47
C PRO A 85 17.16 11.80 6.96
N LEU A 86 17.44 11.84 5.67
CA LEU A 86 18.31 10.88 5.00
C LEU A 86 19.79 11.21 5.29
N THR A 87 20.60 10.17 5.38
CA THR A 87 22.06 10.28 5.26
C THR A 87 22.47 10.68 3.84
N GLU A 88 23.73 10.97 3.59
CA GLU A 88 24.21 11.24 2.22
C GLU A 88 24.04 10.02 1.30
N TRP A 89 24.28 8.81 1.81
CA TRP A 89 24.01 7.58 1.08
C TRP A 89 22.50 7.43 0.79
N GLY A 90 21.65 7.65 1.79
CA GLY A 90 20.20 7.58 1.64
C GLY A 90 19.66 8.56 0.60
N LYS A 91 20.19 9.80 0.54
CA LYS A 91 19.85 10.79 -0.48
C LYS A 91 20.21 10.32 -1.89
N GLN A 92 21.38 9.70 -2.05
CA GLN A 92 21.81 9.14 -3.34
C GLN A 92 20.88 8.01 -3.79
N GLN A 93 20.55 7.08 -2.89
CA GLN A 93 19.61 5.99 -3.19
C GLN A 93 18.21 6.51 -3.52
N HIS A 94 17.70 7.45 -2.74
CA HIS A 94 16.40 8.06 -3.01
C HIS A 94 16.39 8.77 -4.39
N ALA A 95 17.39 9.55 -4.71
CA ALA A 95 17.52 10.21 -6.02
C ALA A 95 17.52 9.20 -7.18
N ALA A 96 18.12 8.01 -6.98
CA ALA A 96 18.11 6.94 -7.97
C ALA A 96 16.72 6.32 -8.21
N THR A 97 15.76 6.49 -7.29
CA THR A 97 14.39 5.99 -7.46
C THR A 97 13.49 6.90 -8.30
N ILE A 98 13.91 8.15 -8.52
CA ILE A 98 13.12 9.13 -9.27
C ILE A 98 13.02 8.68 -10.72
N GLY A 99 11.78 8.56 -11.21
CA GLY A 99 11.48 8.15 -12.58
C GLY A 99 11.81 9.23 -13.62
N ASP A 100 11.84 8.83 -14.88
CA ASP A 100 12.03 9.75 -16.00
C ASP A 100 10.80 10.66 -16.16
N LYS A 101 11.01 11.90 -16.64
CA LYS A 101 9.95 12.86 -16.93
C LYS A 101 9.84 13.09 -18.43
N ASN A 102 8.63 13.33 -18.93
CA ASN A 102 8.42 13.82 -20.28
C ASN A 102 8.75 15.31 -20.41
N ALA A 103 8.65 15.86 -21.62
CA ALA A 103 8.91 17.27 -21.89
C ALA A 103 7.97 18.25 -21.13
N ALA A 104 6.80 17.79 -20.69
CA ALA A 104 5.84 18.53 -19.88
C ALA A 104 6.13 18.40 -18.36
N GLY A 105 7.20 17.71 -17.97
CA GLY A 105 7.56 17.49 -16.56
C GLY A 105 6.75 16.40 -15.83
N GLN A 106 5.92 15.64 -16.56
CA GLN A 106 5.15 14.54 -15.99
C GLN A 106 6.00 13.28 -15.92
N PHE A 107 5.90 12.53 -14.84
CA PHE A 107 6.60 11.25 -14.69
C PHE A 107 6.05 10.21 -15.68
N LEU A 108 6.95 9.60 -16.44
CA LEU A 108 6.60 8.58 -17.44
C LEU A 108 6.51 7.18 -16.83
N HIS A 109 7.37 6.89 -15.87
CA HIS A 109 7.41 5.59 -15.19
C HIS A 109 7.99 5.74 -13.79
N SER A 110 7.54 4.89 -12.90
CA SER A 110 8.18 4.64 -11.63
C SER A 110 9.28 3.59 -11.81
N LYS A 111 10.37 3.72 -11.08
CA LYS A 111 11.40 2.67 -10.98
C LYS A 111 11.03 1.59 -9.96
N ASP A 112 9.87 1.72 -9.35
CA ASP A 112 9.32 0.73 -8.44
C ASP A 112 8.93 -0.55 -9.20
N THR A 113 9.64 -1.63 -8.96
CA THR A 113 9.42 -2.92 -9.63
C THR A 113 8.10 -3.59 -9.21
N TYR A 114 7.52 -3.16 -8.10
CA TYR A 114 6.24 -3.65 -7.61
C TYR A 114 5.04 -2.87 -8.19
N LYS A 115 5.07 -1.54 -8.12
CA LYS A 115 3.96 -0.67 -8.59
C LYS A 115 4.31 0.16 -9.82
N GLY A 116 5.39 -0.13 -10.49
CA GLY A 116 5.89 0.68 -11.60
C GLY A 116 4.90 0.77 -12.75
N THR A 117 4.54 2.00 -13.15
CA THR A 117 3.82 2.25 -14.39
C THR A 117 4.81 2.46 -15.52
N GLY A 118 4.67 1.69 -16.62
CA GLY A 118 5.50 1.82 -17.81
C GLY A 118 6.85 1.08 -17.78
N ALA A 119 7.30 0.55 -16.65
CA ALA A 119 8.37 -0.44 -16.57
C ALA A 119 7.79 -1.86 -16.69
N PRO A 120 8.56 -2.87 -17.09
CA PRO A 120 8.12 -4.24 -16.93
C PRO A 120 7.90 -4.48 -15.43
N ILE A 121 6.65 -4.72 -15.05
CA ILE A 121 6.30 -5.13 -13.70
C ILE A 121 6.79 -6.56 -13.56
N ASN A 122 7.75 -6.76 -12.69
CA ASN A 122 8.34 -8.08 -12.47
C ASN A 122 7.53 -8.94 -11.49
N CYS A 123 6.45 -8.38 -10.92
CA CYS A 123 5.71 -8.98 -9.82
C CYS A 123 6.61 -9.28 -8.60
N ASP A 124 7.64 -8.49 -8.41
CA ASP A 124 8.45 -8.56 -7.21
C ASP A 124 7.59 -8.29 -5.98
N PRO A 125 7.78 -9.02 -4.88
CA PRO A 125 7.08 -8.72 -3.64
C PRO A 125 7.34 -7.29 -3.18
N PRO A 126 6.36 -6.60 -2.58
CA PRO A 126 6.53 -5.22 -2.12
C PRO A 126 7.54 -5.07 -0.98
N GLY A 127 7.98 -6.18 -0.38
CA GLY A 127 8.88 -6.18 0.75
C GLY A 127 8.20 -5.81 2.08
N TRP A 128 8.97 -5.82 3.15
CA TRP A 128 8.51 -5.48 4.49
C TRP A 128 9.14 -4.15 4.95
N PRO A 129 8.40 -3.22 5.59
CA PRO A 129 7.00 -3.33 6.01
C PRO A 129 5.96 -2.88 4.96
N ARG A 130 6.35 -2.55 3.74
CA ARG A 130 5.47 -2.02 2.69
C ARG A 130 4.28 -2.93 2.40
N LEU A 131 4.49 -4.25 2.43
CA LEU A 131 3.41 -5.23 2.25
C LEU A 131 2.22 -4.98 3.17
N HIS A 132 2.47 -4.49 4.39
CA HIS A 132 1.44 -4.15 5.37
C HIS A 132 0.82 -2.76 5.13
N THR A 133 1.41 -1.94 4.26
CA THR A 133 0.89 -0.60 3.96
C THR A 133 -0.13 -0.58 2.83
N ASP A 134 -0.25 -1.66 2.08
CA ASP A 134 -1.25 -1.79 1.02
C ASP A 134 -2.67 -2.01 1.58
N ASN A 135 -3.68 -1.64 0.79
CA ASN A 135 -5.09 -1.65 1.20
C ASN A 135 -5.71 -3.06 1.19
N TYR A 136 -4.96 -4.07 1.60
CA TYR A 136 -5.38 -5.47 1.57
C TYR A 136 -5.42 -6.06 2.96
N GLY A 137 -6.16 -7.15 3.11
CA GLY A 137 -6.24 -7.93 4.33
C GLY A 137 -5.00 -8.79 4.57
N PHE A 138 -4.85 -9.20 5.81
CA PHE A 138 -3.85 -10.18 6.21
C PHE A 138 -4.42 -11.11 7.28
N GLU A 139 -3.81 -12.28 7.45
CA GLU A 139 -4.23 -13.26 8.44
C GLU A 139 -3.06 -13.66 9.33
N PHE A 140 -3.30 -13.72 10.63
CA PHE A 140 -2.42 -14.38 11.56
C PHE A 140 -2.89 -15.79 11.86
N VAL A 141 -1.97 -16.75 11.75
CA VAL A 141 -2.15 -18.14 12.19
C VAL A 141 -1.14 -18.43 13.28
N MET A 142 -1.64 -18.63 14.49
CA MET A 142 -0.81 -18.95 15.67
C MET A 142 -0.55 -20.46 15.70
N LEU A 143 0.73 -20.84 15.70
CA LEU A 143 1.18 -22.23 15.74
C LEU A 143 2.18 -22.42 16.89
N PRO A 144 2.35 -23.65 17.40
CA PRO A 144 3.42 -23.95 18.36
C PRO A 144 4.80 -23.54 17.79
N GLY A 145 5.49 -22.64 18.48
CA GLY A 145 6.85 -22.19 18.14
C GLY A 145 6.95 -21.23 16.95
N ARG A 146 5.85 -20.83 16.33
CA ARG A 146 5.85 -19.83 15.26
C ARG A 146 4.49 -19.20 15.04
N VAL A 147 4.50 -17.99 14.49
CA VAL A 147 3.32 -17.33 13.94
C VAL A 147 3.53 -17.20 12.43
N VAL A 148 2.51 -17.54 11.63
CA VAL A 148 2.50 -17.30 10.19
C VAL A 148 1.59 -16.12 9.91
N GLN A 149 2.08 -15.17 9.16
CA GLN A 149 1.29 -14.03 8.68
C GLN A 149 1.15 -14.16 7.17
N PHE A 150 -0.09 -14.40 6.71
CA PHE A 150 -0.46 -14.43 5.30
C PHE A 150 -0.94 -13.07 4.85
N PHE A 151 -0.69 -12.74 3.59
CA PHE A 151 -1.13 -11.49 2.98
C PHE A 151 -1.94 -11.78 1.72
N GLU A 152 -3.08 -11.11 1.60
CA GLU A 152 -3.94 -11.21 0.43
C GLU A 152 -3.22 -10.74 -0.83
N ILE A 153 -2.52 -9.60 -0.71
CA ILE A 153 -1.74 -9.06 -1.82
C ILE A 153 -0.53 -9.95 -2.13
N THR A 154 -0.31 -10.23 -3.41
CA THR A 154 0.77 -11.09 -3.94
C THR A 154 0.80 -12.52 -3.40
N HIS A 155 -0.22 -12.96 -2.67
CA HIS A 155 -0.32 -14.32 -2.11
C HIS A 155 0.96 -14.77 -1.40
N THR A 156 1.52 -13.89 -0.59
CA THR A 156 2.77 -14.17 0.12
C THR A 156 2.53 -14.33 1.62
N TRP A 157 3.52 -14.88 2.29
CA TRP A 157 3.48 -15.05 3.74
C TRP A 157 4.87 -14.89 4.32
N ARG A 158 4.93 -14.63 5.63
CA ARG A 158 6.15 -14.72 6.42
C ARG A 158 5.95 -15.58 7.65
N THR A 159 7.04 -16.14 8.14
CA THR A 159 7.08 -16.87 9.40
C THR A 159 7.83 -16.06 10.44
N VAL A 160 7.20 -15.85 11.59
CA VAL A 160 7.80 -15.26 12.78
C VAL A 160 8.04 -16.38 13.78
N TRP A 161 9.29 -16.68 14.08
CA TRP A 161 9.65 -17.77 15.00
C TRP A 161 9.49 -17.33 16.44
N THR A 162 8.84 -18.15 17.26
CA THR A 162 8.56 -17.91 18.68
C THR A 162 9.09 -19.01 19.58
N ASP A 163 10.00 -19.82 19.09
CA ASP A 163 10.63 -20.94 19.78
C ASP A 163 11.88 -20.56 20.59
N GLY A 164 12.12 -19.27 20.75
CA GLY A 164 13.27 -18.77 21.53
C GLY A 164 14.57 -18.61 20.74
N ARG A 165 14.58 -18.95 19.45
CA ARG A 165 15.74 -18.67 18.60
C ARG A 165 16.01 -17.17 18.48
N LYS A 166 17.26 -16.82 18.19
CA LYS A 166 17.67 -15.44 17.91
C LYS A 166 17.63 -15.16 16.42
N LEU A 167 17.50 -13.90 16.07
CA LEU A 167 17.77 -13.44 14.69
C LEU A 167 19.22 -13.79 14.31
N PRO A 168 19.46 -14.20 13.06
CA PRO A 168 20.82 -14.36 12.58
C PRO A 168 21.55 -13.01 12.58
N GLU A 169 22.73 -12.94 13.19
CA GLU A 169 23.56 -11.73 13.14
C GLU A 169 24.03 -11.43 11.72
N ASN A 170 24.36 -12.49 10.97
CA ASN A 170 24.70 -12.45 9.56
C ASN A 170 23.73 -13.33 8.78
N PRO A 171 22.62 -12.78 8.28
CA PRO A 171 21.65 -13.54 7.52
C PRO A 171 22.30 -14.24 6.32
N PRO A 172 22.06 -15.55 6.10
CA PRO A 172 22.73 -16.30 5.05
C PRO A 172 22.32 -15.88 3.64
N GLU A 173 21.16 -15.27 3.52
CA GLU A 173 20.60 -14.74 2.26
C GLU A 173 19.67 -13.57 2.57
N PRO A 174 19.60 -12.56 1.70
CA PRO A 174 18.59 -11.53 1.79
C PRO A 174 17.21 -12.11 1.40
N ARG A 175 16.16 -11.66 2.10
CA ARG A 175 14.77 -12.05 1.85
C ARG A 175 13.87 -10.85 1.70
N TRP A 176 12.87 -10.95 0.83
CA TRP A 176 11.87 -9.90 0.65
C TRP A 176 11.17 -9.48 1.94
N LEU A 177 10.89 -10.42 2.83
CA LEU A 177 10.23 -10.20 4.11
C LEU A 177 11.15 -10.38 5.32
N GLY A 178 12.46 -10.54 5.07
CA GLY A 178 13.48 -10.72 6.09
C GLY A 178 13.37 -12.03 6.87
N TRP A 179 14.19 -12.12 7.90
CA TRP A 179 14.17 -13.14 8.93
C TRP A 179 13.50 -12.55 10.16
N SER A 180 12.54 -13.26 10.76
CA SER A 180 11.74 -12.72 11.85
C SER A 180 11.69 -13.65 13.05
N VAL A 181 11.85 -13.07 14.24
CA VAL A 181 11.61 -13.72 15.52
C VAL A 181 10.62 -12.89 16.35
N GLY A 182 9.81 -13.56 17.15
CA GLY A 182 8.80 -12.92 17.95
C GLY A 182 8.83 -13.39 19.39
N ARG A 183 8.42 -12.51 20.30
CA ARG A 183 8.23 -12.80 21.72
C ARG A 183 7.07 -11.99 22.28
N TRP A 184 6.51 -12.47 23.36
CA TRP A 184 5.50 -11.75 24.10
C TRP A 184 6.13 -10.92 25.22
N GLU A 185 5.77 -9.64 25.26
CA GLU A 185 6.07 -8.70 26.35
C GLU A 185 4.74 -8.28 26.99
N GLY A 186 4.30 -8.99 28.05
CA GLY A 186 2.94 -8.86 28.54
C GLY A 186 1.94 -9.28 27.47
N ASP A 187 1.03 -8.38 27.08
CA ASP A 187 0.02 -8.58 26.04
C ASP A 187 0.45 -7.98 24.69
N THR A 188 1.71 -7.64 24.54
CA THR A 188 2.27 -7.12 23.30
C THR A 188 3.13 -8.19 22.64
N PHE A 189 2.82 -8.55 21.41
CA PHE A 189 3.67 -9.39 20.57
C PHE A 189 4.70 -8.51 19.88
N VAL A 190 5.97 -8.68 20.24
CA VAL A 190 7.09 -7.96 19.66
C VAL A 190 7.77 -8.83 18.63
N VAL A 191 7.91 -8.31 17.42
CA VAL A 191 8.59 -8.97 16.30
C VAL A 191 9.82 -8.17 15.94
N GLU A 192 10.97 -8.83 15.84
CA GLU A 192 12.20 -8.26 15.34
C GLU A 192 12.58 -8.96 14.03
N SER A 193 13.00 -8.17 13.04
CA SER A 193 13.34 -8.68 11.72
C SER A 193 14.58 -8.02 11.16
N ASN A 194 15.38 -8.77 10.37
CA ASN A 194 16.57 -8.30 9.65
C ASN A 194 16.78 -9.10 8.35
N GLY A 195 17.86 -8.80 7.62
CA GLY A 195 18.24 -9.54 6.42
C GLY A 195 17.28 -9.35 5.25
N PHE A 196 16.88 -8.10 5.02
CA PHE A 196 15.97 -7.74 3.94
C PHE A 196 16.72 -7.58 2.61
N ASP A 197 16.01 -7.89 1.53
CA ASP A 197 16.44 -7.55 0.17
C ASP A 197 16.30 -6.04 -0.03
N GLU A 198 17.29 -5.38 -0.63
CA GLU A 198 17.33 -3.92 -0.79
C GLU A 198 16.44 -3.38 -1.93
N ARG A 199 15.90 -4.24 -2.78
CA ARG A 199 15.10 -3.82 -3.95
C ARG A 199 13.75 -3.20 -3.59
N PRO A 200 13.01 -3.67 -2.57
CA PRO A 200 11.74 -3.06 -2.19
C PRO A 200 11.90 -1.66 -1.61
N TRP A 201 10.86 -0.86 -1.74
CA TRP A 201 10.78 0.44 -1.08
C TRP A 201 9.92 0.34 0.18
N LEU A 202 10.20 1.15 1.18
CA LEU A 202 9.37 1.27 2.38
C LEU A 202 8.02 1.94 2.10
N GLY A 203 8.00 2.84 1.11
CA GLY A 203 6.83 3.55 0.65
C GLY A 203 7.18 4.36 -0.59
N ASP A 204 6.16 4.82 -1.29
CA ASP A 204 6.32 5.73 -2.41
C ASP A 204 6.02 7.17 -1.99
N SER A 205 6.82 8.11 -2.45
CA SER A 205 6.60 9.55 -2.29
C SER A 205 6.14 10.16 -3.61
N GLN A 206 5.23 9.50 -4.35
CA GLN A 206 4.78 10.01 -5.64
C GLN A 206 4.54 11.54 -5.58
N PRO A 207 5.11 12.34 -6.49
CA PRO A 207 5.89 11.97 -7.67
C PRO A 207 7.42 11.85 -7.44
N ASP A 208 7.90 11.99 -6.23
CA ASP A 208 9.30 12.24 -5.91
C ASP A 208 10.16 10.97 -5.69
N GLY A 209 9.70 9.82 -6.12
CA GLY A 209 10.44 8.55 -6.00
C GLY A 209 9.95 7.67 -4.86
N GLY A 210 10.81 6.80 -4.33
CA GLY A 210 10.51 5.86 -3.26
C GLY A 210 11.48 5.99 -2.07
N TRP A 211 10.98 5.67 -0.89
CA TRP A 211 11.81 5.59 0.31
C TRP A 211 12.49 4.24 0.36
N THR A 212 13.79 4.23 0.10
CA THR A 212 14.62 3.03 0.07
C THR A 212 15.10 2.64 1.46
N HIS A 213 15.69 1.48 1.56
CA HIS A 213 16.42 1.01 2.73
C HIS A 213 17.70 0.30 2.29
N SER A 214 18.56 0.00 3.24
CA SER A 214 19.80 -0.74 3.01
C SER A 214 19.71 -2.18 3.52
N ASP A 215 20.78 -2.94 3.28
CA ASP A 215 21.00 -4.29 3.84
C ASP A 215 21.15 -4.29 5.38
N GLU A 216 21.46 -3.14 5.98
CA GLU A 216 21.57 -2.98 7.43
C GLU A 216 20.22 -2.79 8.13
N MET A 217 19.13 -2.69 7.36
CA MET A 217 17.80 -2.44 7.90
C MET A 217 17.38 -3.50 8.91
N LYS A 218 16.87 -3.02 10.05
CA LYS A 218 16.15 -3.82 11.04
C LYS A 218 14.76 -3.24 11.24
N VAL A 219 13.79 -4.10 11.49
CA VAL A 219 12.42 -3.69 11.76
C VAL A 219 11.99 -4.27 13.10
N VAL A 220 11.39 -3.43 13.93
CA VAL A 220 10.75 -3.83 15.18
C VAL A 220 9.26 -3.51 15.09
N GLU A 221 8.43 -4.49 15.35
CA GLU A 221 6.98 -4.37 15.33
C GLU A 221 6.41 -4.66 16.70
N ARG A 222 5.40 -3.92 17.08
CA ARG A 222 4.65 -4.12 18.31
C ARG A 222 3.18 -4.29 17.98
N TRP A 223 2.65 -5.49 18.23
CA TRP A 223 1.28 -5.88 17.95
C TRP A 223 0.52 -6.06 19.26
N ARG A 224 -0.63 -5.45 19.38
CA ARG A 224 -1.46 -5.55 20.58
C ARG A 224 -2.92 -5.71 20.21
N ARG A 225 -3.55 -6.78 20.66
CA ARG A 225 -4.99 -6.96 20.54
C ARG A 225 -5.67 -6.19 21.67
N LEU A 226 -6.41 -5.12 21.34
CA LEU A 226 -7.04 -4.22 22.29
C LEU A 226 -8.37 -4.77 22.81
N ASP A 227 -9.11 -5.41 21.91
CA ASP A 227 -10.36 -6.12 22.15
C ASP A 227 -10.48 -7.25 21.11
N TYR A 228 -11.60 -7.99 21.13
CA TYR A 228 -11.80 -9.10 20.19
C TYR A 228 -11.62 -8.67 18.74
N GLY A 229 -12.12 -7.50 18.37
CA GLY A 229 -12.19 -7.03 17.00
C GLY A 229 -11.13 -6.01 16.59
N THR A 230 -10.24 -5.60 17.51
CA THR A 230 -9.27 -4.51 17.24
C THR A 230 -7.84 -4.94 17.52
N LEU A 231 -7.01 -4.84 16.51
CA LEU A 231 -5.57 -5.05 16.56
C LEU A 231 -4.85 -3.72 16.31
N GLU A 232 -3.93 -3.37 17.19
CA GLU A 232 -3.07 -2.19 17.08
C GLU A 232 -1.65 -2.61 16.72
N THR A 233 -1.02 -1.89 15.80
CA THR A 233 0.38 -2.10 15.42
C THR A 233 1.16 -0.80 15.40
N GLN A 234 2.42 -0.87 15.80
CA GLN A 234 3.41 0.17 15.60
C GLN A 234 4.68 -0.45 15.04
N ILE A 235 5.26 0.19 14.03
CA ILE A 235 6.46 -0.28 13.34
C ILE A 235 7.59 0.73 13.52
N THR A 236 8.77 0.23 13.82
CA THR A 236 10.01 1.01 13.87
C THR A 236 10.99 0.43 12.86
N VAL A 237 11.41 1.25 11.90
CA VAL A 237 12.49 0.93 10.96
C VAL A 237 13.78 1.56 11.50
N ILE A 238 14.81 0.74 11.62
CA ILE A 238 16.15 1.13 12.08
C ILE A 238 17.12 0.83 10.96
N ASP A 239 17.58 1.87 10.28
CA ASP A 239 18.51 1.75 9.16
C ASP A 239 19.48 2.94 9.17
N PRO A 240 20.57 2.85 9.95
CA PRO A 240 21.49 3.96 10.15
C PRO A 240 22.30 4.32 8.90
N LYS A 241 22.39 3.42 7.91
CA LYS A 241 23.00 3.69 6.62
C LYS A 241 22.12 4.61 5.77
N THR A 242 20.79 4.47 5.88
CA THR A 242 19.82 5.25 5.08
C THR A 242 19.29 6.48 5.82
N TYR A 243 18.92 6.34 7.09
CA TYR A 243 18.25 7.37 7.89
C TYR A 243 19.09 7.80 9.09
N THR A 244 19.08 9.09 9.41
CA THR A 244 19.87 9.64 10.54
C THR A 244 19.29 9.27 11.92
N GLN A 245 18.06 8.78 11.96
CA GLN A 245 17.38 8.32 13.17
C GLN A 245 16.35 7.23 12.85
N PRO A 246 15.91 6.40 13.82
CA PRO A 246 14.87 5.42 13.59
C PRO A 246 13.57 6.06 13.09
N TRP A 247 12.90 5.38 12.17
CA TRP A 247 11.59 5.78 11.65
C TRP A 247 10.50 5.06 12.42
N VAL A 248 9.90 5.75 13.37
CA VAL A 248 8.83 5.21 14.21
C VAL A 248 7.48 5.64 13.65
N THR A 249 6.63 4.68 13.30
CA THR A 249 5.28 4.98 12.81
C THR A 249 4.36 5.36 13.97
N PRO A 250 3.33 6.19 13.73
CA PRO A 250 2.19 6.23 14.64
C PRO A 250 1.59 4.84 14.83
N ALA A 251 0.95 4.59 15.97
CA ALA A 251 0.16 3.38 16.16
C ALA A 251 -1.04 3.38 15.21
N ALA A 252 -1.22 2.30 14.49
CA ALA A 252 -2.33 2.10 13.56
C ALA A 252 -3.23 0.97 14.04
N ARG A 253 -4.53 1.06 13.73
CA ARG A 253 -5.52 0.06 14.13
C ARG A 253 -6.15 -0.59 12.93
N THR A 254 -6.37 -1.89 13.03
CA THR A 254 -7.11 -2.67 12.05
C THR A 254 -8.23 -3.46 12.74
N SER A 255 -9.24 -3.80 11.97
CA SER A 255 -10.41 -4.52 12.46
C SER A 255 -10.36 -5.98 12.04
N LEU A 256 -10.74 -6.86 12.96
CA LEU A 256 -11.04 -8.25 12.65
C LEU A 256 -12.20 -8.35 11.66
N VAL A 257 -12.09 -9.26 10.71
CA VAL A 257 -13.15 -9.57 9.73
C VAL A 257 -13.58 -11.04 9.92
N PRO A 258 -14.45 -11.32 10.91
CA PRO A 258 -14.79 -12.69 11.24
C PRO A 258 -15.43 -13.43 10.07
N GLY A 259 -15.01 -14.69 9.85
CA GLY A 259 -15.53 -15.54 8.77
C GLY A 259 -15.12 -15.10 7.37
N ALA A 260 -14.18 -14.14 7.25
CA ALA A 260 -13.56 -13.82 5.97
C ALA A 260 -12.48 -14.84 5.62
N GLU A 261 -12.20 -14.91 4.34
CA GLU A 261 -11.02 -15.56 3.77
C GLU A 261 -10.22 -14.48 3.04
N LEU A 262 -8.91 -14.68 2.92
CA LEU A 262 -8.09 -13.84 2.08
C LEU A 262 -8.47 -14.08 0.61
N GLY A 263 -8.62 -13.00 -0.16
CA GLY A 263 -8.90 -13.07 -1.59
C GLY A 263 -7.69 -13.59 -2.37
N GLU A 264 -7.92 -14.09 -3.57
CA GLU A 264 -6.88 -14.51 -4.49
C GLU A 264 -6.39 -13.30 -5.32
N TYR A 265 -5.27 -12.73 -4.91
CA TYR A 265 -4.65 -11.63 -5.63
C TYR A 265 -3.27 -12.04 -6.14
N PHE A 266 -3.22 -12.47 -7.38
CA PHE A 266 -1.97 -12.85 -8.05
C PHE A 266 -1.45 -11.72 -8.92
N CYS A 267 -0.16 -11.49 -8.86
CA CYS A 267 0.54 -10.68 -9.85
C CYS A 267 0.97 -11.60 -11.00
N VAL A 268 0.49 -11.34 -12.21
CA VAL A 268 0.82 -12.11 -13.40
C VAL A 268 1.56 -11.19 -14.38
N PRO A 269 2.87 -11.38 -14.59
CA PRO A 269 3.68 -10.48 -15.43
C PRO A 269 3.15 -10.34 -16.86
N SER A 270 2.59 -11.41 -17.45
CA SER A 270 1.98 -11.38 -18.79
C SER A 270 0.79 -10.44 -18.86
N ASP A 271 -0.07 -10.43 -17.85
CA ASP A 271 -1.27 -9.60 -17.83
C ASP A 271 -0.90 -8.12 -17.73
N PHE A 272 0.10 -7.78 -16.93
CA PHE A 272 0.64 -6.43 -16.84
C PHE A 272 1.31 -6.00 -18.15
N SER A 273 2.05 -6.89 -18.80
CA SER A 273 2.64 -6.63 -20.12
C SER A 273 1.57 -6.36 -21.17
N ASP A 274 0.50 -7.13 -21.17
CA ASP A 274 -0.64 -6.95 -22.05
C ASP A 274 -1.37 -5.63 -21.80
N PHE A 275 -1.64 -5.31 -20.54
CA PHE A 275 -2.22 -4.02 -20.16
C PHE A 275 -1.33 -2.86 -20.59
N ASN A 276 -0.03 -2.91 -20.29
CA ASN A 276 0.90 -1.87 -20.68
C ASN A 276 0.98 -1.69 -22.19
N ASN A 277 1.00 -2.77 -22.95
CA ASN A 277 1.11 -2.71 -24.42
C ASN A 277 -0.20 -2.31 -25.10
N LYS A 278 -1.34 -2.77 -24.62
CA LYS A 278 -2.64 -2.59 -25.28
C LYS A 278 -3.40 -1.37 -24.77
N VAL A 279 -3.16 -0.94 -23.53
CA VAL A 279 -3.92 0.14 -22.89
C VAL A 279 -3.03 1.32 -22.53
N PHE A 280 -2.03 1.13 -21.69
CA PHE A 280 -1.25 2.23 -21.13
C PHE A 280 -0.35 2.93 -22.16
N ARG A 281 0.49 2.19 -22.89
CA ARG A 281 1.41 2.76 -23.89
C ARG A 281 0.73 3.51 -25.02
N PRO A 282 -0.38 3.02 -25.59
CA PRO A 282 -1.12 3.77 -26.61
C PRO A 282 -1.63 5.12 -26.10
N VAL A 283 -2.00 5.22 -24.81
CA VAL A 283 -2.48 6.46 -24.20
C VAL A 283 -1.33 7.38 -23.81
N ALA A 284 -0.23 6.83 -23.31
CA ALA A 284 0.93 7.59 -22.88
C ALA A 284 1.84 8.08 -24.03
N GLY A 285 1.62 7.56 -25.24
CA GLY A 285 2.48 7.81 -26.40
C GLY A 285 3.76 6.97 -26.39
N PRO A 286 4.50 6.95 -27.53
CA PRO A 286 5.76 6.21 -27.61
C PRO A 286 6.78 6.83 -26.65
N PRO A 287 7.66 6.00 -26.04
CA PRO A 287 8.76 6.52 -25.23
C PRO A 287 9.61 7.46 -26.08
N SER A 288 9.99 8.61 -25.52
CA SER A 288 10.92 9.53 -26.18
C SER A 288 12.20 8.77 -26.51
N GLN A 289 12.49 8.58 -27.78
CA GLN A 289 13.78 8.07 -28.20
C GLN A 289 14.84 9.09 -27.76
N LYS A 290 15.77 8.65 -26.90
CA LYS A 290 17.00 9.38 -26.58
C LYS A 290 18.03 9.07 -27.65
#